data_9405d2f0965ddf8e1431f7786aad88d1
#
_entry.id   9405d2f0965ddf8e1431f7786aad88d1
#
_cell.length_a   1.000
_cell.length_b   1.000
_cell.length_c   1.000
_cell.angle_alpha   90.00
_cell.angle_beta   90.00
_cell.angle_gamma   90.00
#
_symmetry.space_group_name_H-M   'P 1'
#
loop_
_entity.id
_entity.type
_entity.pdbx_description
1 polymer ?
#
loop_
_entity_poly.entity_id
_entity_poly.type
_entity_poly.pdbx_seq_one_letter_code
_entity_poly.pdbx_strand_id
1 'polypeptide(L)'
;MRVAFSILLLVSINLWGAKRNPQPVIEKPFAPLEAARTMQVPEGFKVTLFAGEPDIRQPVGFCIDDRGRLWVAEANNYPDKEGGKRDRIVILEDTDGDGRHDKRIVFYDKLEYVSGVEVGFGGAWVMSIPNFYFIPDADYDGVPDGEPVVLLDGFGTHANSHTIANGFAWGPDGWLYGTHGITNWSLPGKPGTPKTKRRRFEGGAWRYHPVRHEWEAFATGTTNPWGVDWNEYGHAFVSNCVNPHLFHVIQGAHYEPDRNRPTGRFAYERIPTIADHLHFTNTKTIRAGIGTPEEDVAGGGHAHSGTMVYLGDNWPVKYRGDVFMNNIHGRRINHDRLSRNGSGYTASHAPDLMRAADPWFVGVTLAYGPDGGVYVSDFSETGECHHRHNTRKQTGRIYKITYGKPKPWRGDIGKLGSVELAKLQSHPNEWFVRHARRVLQERADSTLGQAAIQSELNHLLASSSDTIQRLRSLWVLHGIGELTAKRLAELLRDPDEHLRAWAIQLLCENKRPSGAVLDEFLRLAKSDESPVIRLYLASAMQRLPLVKRVPVLTALLARAEDATDANLPLMYWYATEPVVAADNKAAVQLLAACKLPKVRQFITRRMATKER
;
A
#
# COMPACT_ATOMS: atom_id res chain seq x y z
N MET A 1 7.90 -79.82 9.04
CA MET A 1 8.90 -78.75 9.06
C MET A 1 8.28 -77.50 8.53
N ARG A 2 7.90 -76.62 9.43
CA ARG A 2 7.36 -75.24 9.07
C ARG A 2 8.44 -74.25 9.48
N VAL A 3 9.04 -73.59 8.51
CA VAL A 3 10.01 -72.52 8.73
C VAL A 3 9.22 -71.21 8.86
N ALA A 4 9.28 -70.53 10.04
CA ALA A 4 8.75 -69.25 10.28
C ALA A 4 9.76 -68.14 9.87
N PHE A 5 9.39 -67.29 8.94
CA PHE A 5 10.18 -66.08 8.62
C PHE A 5 9.68 -64.91 9.52
N SER A 6 10.57 -64.52 10.44
CA SER A 6 10.36 -63.27 11.22
C SER A 6 10.90 -62.10 10.43
N ILE A 7 10.01 -61.20 10.05
CA ILE A 7 10.36 -59.89 9.44
C ILE A 7 10.64 -58.91 10.57
N LEU A 8 11.89 -58.52 10.73
CA LEU A 8 12.31 -57.43 11.61
C LEU A 8 12.03 -56.11 10.90
N LEU A 9 11.04 -55.34 11.36
CA LEU A 9 10.80 -53.98 10.94
C LEU A 9 11.80 -53.06 11.66
N LEU A 10 12.84 -52.62 10.95
CA LEU A 10 13.73 -51.54 11.40
C LEU A 10 13.02 -50.19 11.21
N VAL A 11 12.47 -49.65 12.28
CA VAL A 11 12.00 -48.28 12.34
C VAL A 11 13.23 -47.38 12.50
N SER A 12 13.72 -46.82 11.41
CA SER A 12 14.73 -45.74 11.44
C SER A 12 14.10 -44.44 11.94
N ILE A 13 14.26 -44.15 13.23
CA ILE A 13 13.98 -42.85 13.80
C ILE A 13 15.07 -41.90 13.30
N ASN A 14 14.76 -41.14 12.24
CA ASN A 14 15.57 -39.99 11.84
C ASN A 14 15.41 -38.87 12.86
N LEU A 15 16.25 -38.89 13.89
CA LEU A 15 16.52 -37.73 14.74
C LEU A 15 17.22 -36.64 13.89
N TRP A 16 16.47 -35.84 13.20
CA TRP A 16 16.96 -34.57 12.72
C TRP A 16 17.14 -33.63 13.92
N GLY A 17 18.20 -33.80 14.64
CA GLY A 17 18.77 -32.83 15.55
C GLY A 17 19.26 -31.65 14.70
N ALA A 18 18.40 -30.68 14.47
CA ALA A 18 18.84 -29.40 13.95
C ALA A 18 19.94 -28.86 14.88
N LYS A 19 21.20 -28.89 14.44
CA LYS A 19 22.29 -28.19 15.11
C LYS A 19 21.84 -26.73 15.21
N ARG A 20 21.45 -26.31 16.41
CA ARG A 20 21.22 -24.89 16.69
C ARG A 20 22.54 -24.19 16.40
N ASN A 21 22.60 -23.43 15.33
CA ASN A 21 23.71 -22.50 15.15
C ASN A 21 23.78 -21.63 16.42
N PRO A 22 24.98 -21.39 16.96
CA PRO A 22 25.12 -20.48 18.08
C PRO A 22 24.44 -19.17 17.70
N GLN A 23 23.52 -18.69 18.55
CA GLN A 23 22.88 -17.40 18.35
C GLN A 23 24.00 -16.34 18.27
N PRO A 24 23.99 -15.45 17.29
CA PRO A 24 24.97 -14.38 17.21
C PRO A 24 24.98 -13.62 18.54
N VAL A 25 26.14 -13.21 18.99
CA VAL A 25 26.27 -12.33 20.16
C VAL A 25 25.49 -11.06 19.85
N ILE A 26 24.41 -10.83 20.60
CA ILE A 26 23.55 -9.67 20.38
C ILE A 26 24.27 -8.46 20.94
N GLU A 27 24.75 -7.61 20.06
CA GLU A 27 25.28 -6.31 20.43
C GLU A 27 24.21 -5.49 21.15
N LYS A 28 24.61 -4.66 22.09
CA LYS A 28 23.68 -3.74 22.76
C LYS A 28 23.23 -2.67 21.77
N PRO A 29 21.96 -2.19 21.86
CA PRO A 29 21.52 -1.06 21.06
C PRO A 29 22.34 0.18 21.44
N PHE A 30 22.55 1.05 20.47
CA PHE A 30 23.07 2.39 20.76
C PHE A 30 22.02 3.18 21.58
N ALA A 31 22.48 4.18 22.34
CA ALA A 31 21.55 5.15 22.89
C ALA A 31 20.81 5.89 21.75
N PRO A 32 19.53 6.31 21.91
CA PRO A 32 18.75 6.87 20.81
C PRO A 32 19.41 8.02 20.06
N LEU A 33 20.07 8.94 20.77
CA LEU A 33 20.81 10.05 20.15
C LEU A 33 22.09 9.59 19.42
N GLU A 34 22.75 8.58 19.93
CA GLU A 34 23.94 7.99 19.30
C GLU A 34 23.53 7.27 18.01
N ALA A 35 22.44 6.50 18.05
CA ALA A 35 21.89 5.84 16.87
C ALA A 35 21.59 6.84 15.74
N ALA A 36 20.94 7.96 16.06
CA ALA A 36 20.68 9.02 15.08
C ALA A 36 21.96 9.63 14.50
N ARG A 37 22.96 9.89 15.34
CA ARG A 37 24.23 10.53 14.93
C ARG A 37 25.12 9.63 14.07
N THR A 38 24.97 8.32 14.20
CA THR A 38 25.78 7.32 13.49
C THR A 38 25.15 6.85 12.18
N MET A 39 23.93 7.28 11.86
CA MET A 39 23.29 7.00 10.58
C MET A 39 24.04 7.70 9.45
N GLN A 40 24.37 6.94 8.42
CA GLN A 40 25.01 7.41 7.21
C GLN A 40 23.94 7.83 6.19
N VAL A 41 24.02 9.07 5.72
CA VAL A 41 23.13 9.65 4.70
C VAL A 41 23.97 10.41 3.67
N PRO A 42 23.45 10.68 2.45
CA PRO A 42 24.16 11.48 1.45
C PRO A 42 24.47 12.90 1.95
N GLU A 43 25.45 13.52 1.31
CA GLU A 43 25.86 14.90 1.62
C GLU A 43 24.67 15.87 1.57
N GLY A 44 24.59 16.76 2.55
CA GLY A 44 23.51 17.73 2.73
C GLY A 44 22.30 17.21 3.50
N PHE A 45 22.18 15.90 3.69
CA PHE A 45 21.15 15.32 4.55
C PHE A 45 21.58 15.29 6.02
N LYS A 46 20.58 15.31 6.90
CA LYS A 46 20.74 15.21 8.34
C LYS A 46 19.67 14.29 8.92
N VAL A 47 20.06 13.47 9.89
CA VAL A 47 19.15 12.67 10.70
C VAL A 47 19.03 13.28 12.09
N THR A 48 17.81 13.51 12.55
CA THR A 48 17.48 13.99 13.90
C THR A 48 16.67 12.92 14.63
N LEU A 49 16.93 12.69 15.90
CA LEU A 49 16.05 11.89 16.74
C LEU A 49 14.82 12.74 17.06
N PHE A 50 13.67 12.38 16.48
CA PHE A 50 12.40 13.04 16.78
C PHE A 50 11.82 12.56 18.11
N ALA A 51 11.78 11.23 18.32
CA ALA A 51 11.35 10.60 19.56
C ALA A 51 12.14 9.32 19.81
N GLY A 52 12.35 8.96 21.07
CA GLY A 52 13.00 7.72 21.46
C GLY A 52 12.46 7.20 22.78
N GLU A 53 12.92 6.01 23.17
CA GLU A 53 12.60 5.47 24.49
C GLU A 53 13.05 6.39 25.62
N PRO A 54 12.25 6.59 26.69
CA PRO A 54 11.05 5.84 27.06
C PRO A 54 9.74 6.39 26.49
N ASP A 55 9.75 7.50 25.73
CA ASP A 55 8.55 8.20 25.30
C ASP A 55 7.80 7.48 24.19
N ILE A 56 8.51 6.72 23.36
CA ILE A 56 7.95 5.86 22.31
C ILE A 56 8.45 4.43 22.47
N ARG A 57 7.58 3.45 22.18
CA ARG A 57 7.89 2.02 22.27
C ARG A 57 7.29 1.27 21.10
N GLN A 58 8.06 0.38 20.48
CA GLN A 58 7.60 -0.54 19.44
C GLN A 58 6.71 0.12 18.36
N PRO A 59 7.14 1.24 17.72
CA PRO A 59 6.33 1.97 16.75
C PRO A 59 6.21 1.17 15.44
N VAL A 60 5.09 0.47 15.25
CA VAL A 60 4.83 -0.39 14.08
C VAL A 60 4.27 0.38 12.89
N GLY A 61 3.71 1.55 13.13
CA GLY A 61 3.15 2.42 12.11
C GLY A 61 2.84 3.79 12.66
N PHE A 62 2.77 4.78 11.79
CA PHE A 62 2.33 6.13 12.14
C PHE A 62 1.71 6.82 10.93
N CYS A 63 0.90 7.85 11.20
CA CYS A 63 0.47 8.85 10.23
C CYS A 63 0.77 10.25 10.77
N ILE A 64 0.62 11.25 9.91
CA ILE A 64 0.84 12.66 10.24
C ILE A 64 -0.48 13.39 10.07
N ASP A 65 -0.99 14.08 11.09
CA ASP A 65 -2.26 14.77 11.04
C ASP A 65 -2.16 16.19 10.42
N ASP A 66 -3.30 16.87 10.34
CA ASP A 66 -3.45 18.22 9.75
C ASP A 66 -2.66 19.33 10.46
N ARG A 67 -2.10 19.04 11.63
CA ARG A 67 -1.22 19.95 12.40
C ARG A 67 0.25 19.55 12.31
N GLY A 68 0.56 18.42 11.63
CA GLY A 68 1.91 17.87 11.55
C GLY A 68 2.30 17.02 12.76
N ARG A 69 1.36 16.66 13.64
CA ARG A 69 1.60 15.75 14.78
C ARG A 69 1.63 14.31 14.28
N LEU A 70 2.47 13.49 14.90
CA LEU A 70 2.55 12.07 14.59
C LEU A 70 1.60 11.27 15.48
N TRP A 71 0.71 10.51 14.85
CA TRP A 71 -0.13 9.52 15.50
C TRP A 71 0.51 8.15 15.33
N VAL A 72 0.99 7.57 16.42
CA VAL A 72 1.86 6.38 16.40
C VAL A 72 1.16 5.18 17.01
N ALA A 73 1.16 4.07 16.27
CA ALA A 73 0.70 2.77 16.74
C ALA A 73 1.86 2.05 17.44
N GLU A 74 1.74 1.86 18.78
CA GLU A 74 2.70 1.12 19.59
C GLU A 74 2.25 -0.33 19.79
N ALA A 75 2.97 -1.28 19.16
CA ALA A 75 2.63 -2.70 19.13
C ALA A 75 3.30 -3.50 20.26
N ASN A 76 2.92 -3.23 21.49
CA ASN A 76 3.50 -3.87 22.67
C ASN A 76 3.14 -5.37 22.82
N ASN A 77 2.11 -5.85 22.11
CA ASN A 77 1.73 -7.27 22.11
C ASN A 77 2.59 -8.11 21.15
N TYR A 78 3.04 -7.52 20.03
CA TYR A 78 3.84 -8.25 19.07
C TYR A 78 5.21 -8.66 19.65
N PRO A 79 5.74 -9.88 19.43
CA PRO A 79 5.15 -11.00 18.67
C PRO A 79 4.43 -12.04 19.55
N ASP A 80 4.01 -11.70 20.77
CA ASP A 80 3.37 -12.64 21.70
C ASP A 80 2.03 -13.13 21.12
N LYS A 81 1.71 -14.40 21.33
CA LYS A 81 0.45 -14.98 20.85
C LYS A 81 -0.65 -15.00 21.90
N GLU A 82 -0.34 -14.58 23.10
CA GLU A 82 -1.23 -14.68 24.26
C GLU A 82 -2.29 -13.59 24.26
N GLY A 83 -2.11 -12.57 23.43
CA GLY A 83 -3.03 -11.43 23.40
C GLY A 83 -2.89 -10.49 24.60
N GLY A 84 -3.91 -9.68 24.83
CA GLY A 84 -3.97 -8.70 25.90
C GLY A 84 -4.02 -7.27 25.37
N LYS A 85 -4.69 -6.38 26.12
CA LYS A 85 -4.87 -4.98 25.71
C LYS A 85 -3.69 -4.13 26.18
N ARG A 86 -2.55 -4.25 25.50
CA ARG A 86 -1.29 -3.53 25.82
C ARG A 86 -0.86 -2.56 24.73
N ASP A 87 -1.47 -2.67 23.55
CA ASP A 87 -1.17 -1.80 22.43
C ASP A 87 -1.94 -0.49 22.54
N ARG A 88 -1.40 0.56 21.96
CA ARG A 88 -1.97 1.90 22.11
C ARG A 88 -1.67 2.78 20.91
N ILE A 89 -2.42 3.87 20.80
CA ILE A 89 -2.13 4.99 19.91
C ILE A 89 -1.63 6.15 20.78
N VAL A 90 -0.49 6.72 20.41
CA VAL A 90 0.06 7.92 21.04
C VAL A 90 0.21 9.02 20.01
N ILE A 91 0.09 10.27 20.47
CA ILE A 91 0.28 11.47 19.66
C ILE A 91 1.55 12.16 20.15
N LEU A 92 2.45 12.47 19.19
CA LEU A 92 3.69 13.19 19.46
C LEU A 92 3.66 14.53 18.70
N GLU A 93 3.97 15.60 19.39
CA GLU A 93 3.96 16.96 18.85
C GLU A 93 5.29 17.66 19.15
N ASP A 94 5.82 18.38 18.16
CA ASP A 94 6.95 19.29 18.26
C ASP A 94 6.37 20.71 18.33
N THR A 95 6.17 21.23 19.53
CA THR A 95 5.48 22.52 19.73
C THR A 95 6.39 23.72 19.57
N ASP A 96 7.71 23.56 19.73
CA ASP A 96 8.69 24.64 19.59
C ASP A 96 9.42 24.65 18.23
N GLY A 97 9.30 23.56 17.43
CA GLY A 97 9.82 23.46 16.06
C GLY A 97 11.32 23.18 15.99
N ASP A 98 11.88 22.55 17.02
CA ASP A 98 13.29 22.17 17.06
C ASP A 98 13.59 20.85 16.32
N GLY A 99 12.54 20.15 15.89
CA GLY A 99 12.60 18.86 15.19
C GLY A 99 12.55 17.67 16.12
N ARG A 100 12.16 17.86 17.39
CA ARG A 100 11.92 16.85 18.40
C ARG A 100 10.53 17.01 19.01
N HIS A 101 9.93 15.91 19.44
CA HIS A 101 8.70 16.04 20.21
C HIS A 101 8.99 16.56 21.62
N ASP A 102 8.13 17.43 22.09
CA ASP A 102 8.12 17.95 23.46
C ASP A 102 6.77 17.70 24.16
N LYS A 103 5.75 17.27 23.41
CA LYS A 103 4.45 16.92 23.93
C LYS A 103 4.04 15.52 23.48
N ARG A 104 3.55 14.72 24.43
CA ARG A 104 3.07 13.36 24.22
C ARG A 104 1.70 13.16 24.85
N ILE A 105 0.75 12.63 24.07
CA ILE A 105 -0.59 12.27 24.52
C ILE A 105 -0.79 10.76 24.28
N VAL A 106 -1.37 10.05 25.24
CA VAL A 106 -1.88 8.69 25.04
C VAL A 106 -3.34 8.84 24.60
N PHE A 107 -3.59 8.65 23.31
CA PHE A 107 -4.93 8.78 22.75
C PHE A 107 -5.83 7.61 23.15
N TYR A 108 -5.36 6.37 22.91
CA TYR A 108 -6.13 5.18 23.29
C TYR A 108 -5.19 4.02 23.63
N ASP A 109 -5.41 3.32 24.74
CA ASP A 109 -4.48 2.33 25.31
C ASP A 109 -5.07 0.93 25.56
N LYS A 110 -6.23 0.63 24.95
CA LYS A 110 -6.94 -0.65 25.15
C LYS A 110 -7.00 -1.48 23.86
N LEU A 111 -5.94 -1.43 23.04
CA LEU A 111 -5.84 -2.15 21.77
C LEU A 111 -5.10 -3.48 21.92
N GLU A 112 -5.31 -4.35 20.94
CA GLU A 112 -4.69 -5.66 20.86
C GLU A 112 -4.21 -5.93 19.42
N TYR A 113 -2.91 -6.16 19.22
CA TYR A 113 -2.28 -6.33 17.91
C TYR A 113 -2.57 -5.19 16.93
N VAL A 114 -2.27 -3.97 17.35
CA VAL A 114 -2.33 -2.81 16.48
C VAL A 114 -1.28 -2.91 15.37
N SER A 115 -1.67 -2.57 14.14
CA SER A 115 -0.79 -2.68 12.96
C SER A 115 -0.94 -1.53 11.97
N GLY A 116 -1.84 -0.59 12.24
CA GLY A 116 -2.01 0.59 11.40
C GLY A 116 -2.89 1.62 12.07
N VAL A 117 -2.60 2.88 11.79
CA VAL A 117 -3.37 4.05 12.21
C VAL A 117 -3.38 5.09 11.09
N GLU A 118 -4.52 5.74 10.89
CA GLU A 118 -4.69 6.88 10.01
C GLU A 118 -5.72 7.83 10.64
N VAL A 119 -5.68 9.11 10.30
CA VAL A 119 -6.60 10.11 10.85
C VAL A 119 -7.40 10.80 9.74
N GLY A 120 -8.60 11.22 10.09
CA GLY A 120 -9.52 11.91 9.20
C GLY A 120 -10.97 11.63 9.56
N PHE A 121 -11.88 12.40 8.99
CA PHE A 121 -13.32 12.26 9.18
C PHE A 121 -13.75 12.33 10.66
N GLY A 122 -13.07 13.16 11.46
CA GLY A 122 -13.39 13.37 12.87
C GLY A 122 -12.92 12.23 13.77
N GLY A 123 -11.80 11.57 13.47
CA GLY A 123 -11.25 10.56 14.36
C GLY A 123 -10.09 9.75 13.79
N ALA A 124 -9.73 8.69 14.50
CA ALA A 124 -8.68 7.76 14.15
C ALA A 124 -9.22 6.45 13.59
N TRP A 125 -8.67 5.99 12.48
CA TRP A 125 -8.92 4.73 11.80
C TRP A 125 -7.83 3.74 12.21
N VAL A 126 -8.19 2.69 12.93
CA VAL A 126 -7.21 1.82 13.60
C VAL A 126 -7.41 0.36 13.20
N MET A 127 -6.36 -0.28 12.67
CA MET A 127 -6.32 -1.73 12.55
C MET A 127 -5.77 -2.31 13.84
N SER A 128 -6.61 -3.05 14.54
CA SER A 128 -6.26 -3.85 15.70
C SER A 128 -7.00 -5.18 15.57
N ILE A 129 -6.32 -6.17 15.01
CA ILE A 129 -6.95 -7.44 14.64
C ILE A 129 -7.65 -8.10 15.84
N PRO A 130 -8.86 -8.70 15.64
CA PRO A 130 -9.49 -9.01 14.35
C PRO A 130 -10.35 -7.88 13.76
N ASN A 131 -10.29 -6.68 14.29
CA ASN A 131 -11.19 -5.60 13.95
C ASN A 131 -10.49 -4.41 13.30
N PHE A 132 -11.23 -3.73 12.44
CA PHE A 132 -10.93 -2.40 11.95
C PHE A 132 -11.87 -1.41 12.64
N TYR A 133 -11.30 -0.46 13.36
CA TYR A 133 -12.00 0.48 14.22
C TYR A 133 -12.00 1.89 13.67
N PHE A 134 -13.03 2.66 14.03
CA PHE A 134 -13.03 4.11 14.06
C PHE A 134 -13.15 4.57 15.52
N ILE A 135 -12.24 5.43 15.97
CA ILE A 135 -12.25 6.03 17.31
C ILE A 135 -12.51 7.52 17.13
N PRO A 136 -13.69 8.03 17.54
CA PRO A 136 -14.06 9.43 17.31
C PRO A 136 -13.18 10.39 18.13
N ASP A 137 -12.82 11.51 17.51
CA ASP A 137 -12.11 12.66 18.07
C ASP A 137 -12.36 13.84 17.11
N ALA A 138 -13.53 14.48 17.25
CA ALA A 138 -14.05 15.41 16.24
C ALA A 138 -13.33 16.76 16.22
N ASP A 139 -12.76 17.17 17.34
CA ASP A 139 -11.99 18.43 17.46
C ASP A 139 -10.46 18.20 17.44
N TYR A 140 -10.06 16.93 17.34
CA TYR A 140 -8.66 16.50 17.30
C TYR A 140 -7.85 17.02 18.50
N ASP A 141 -8.46 17.05 19.70
CA ASP A 141 -7.77 17.44 20.93
C ASP A 141 -6.87 16.32 21.49
N GLY A 142 -7.06 15.08 20.99
CA GLY A 142 -6.32 13.89 21.38
C GLY A 142 -6.98 13.14 22.53
N VAL A 143 -8.26 13.40 22.78
CA VAL A 143 -9.10 12.68 23.73
C VAL A 143 -10.28 12.07 22.96
N PRO A 144 -10.48 10.75 23.00
CA PRO A 144 -11.60 10.14 22.29
C PRO A 144 -12.97 10.68 22.76
N ASP A 145 -13.85 11.05 21.82
CA ASP A 145 -15.22 11.51 22.10
C ASP A 145 -16.19 10.37 22.45
N GLY A 146 -15.72 9.12 22.34
CA GLY A 146 -16.55 7.95 22.63
C GLY A 146 -15.81 6.63 22.48
N GLU A 147 -16.54 5.54 22.66
CA GLU A 147 -15.99 4.18 22.49
C GLU A 147 -15.66 3.87 21.02
N PRO A 148 -14.63 3.04 20.75
CA PRO A 148 -14.28 2.61 19.42
C PRO A 148 -15.43 1.90 18.70
N VAL A 149 -15.74 2.34 17.50
CA VAL A 149 -16.75 1.71 16.63
C VAL A 149 -16.10 0.65 15.75
N VAL A 150 -16.57 -0.58 15.78
CA VAL A 150 -16.10 -1.64 14.88
C VAL A 150 -16.74 -1.43 13.50
N LEU A 151 -15.94 -1.03 12.52
CA LEU A 151 -16.37 -0.85 11.14
C LEU A 151 -16.39 -2.17 10.37
N LEU A 152 -15.36 -2.98 10.55
CA LEU A 152 -15.23 -4.32 9.99
C LEU A 152 -14.66 -5.26 11.05
N ASP A 153 -15.09 -6.51 11.02
CA ASP A 153 -14.52 -7.61 11.78
C ASP A 153 -14.01 -8.72 10.84
N GLY A 154 -13.46 -9.77 11.42
CA GLY A 154 -13.05 -10.98 10.68
C GLY A 154 -11.72 -10.88 9.96
N PHE A 155 -10.88 -9.90 10.30
CA PHE A 155 -9.47 -9.94 9.95
C PHE A 155 -8.78 -11.08 10.72
N GLY A 156 -7.68 -11.59 10.16
CA GLY A 156 -7.03 -12.81 10.63
C GLY A 156 -6.62 -12.80 12.11
N THR A 157 -6.21 -13.94 12.61
CA THR A 157 -5.98 -14.16 14.04
C THR A 157 -4.52 -13.95 14.44
N HIS A 158 -4.27 -13.88 15.76
CA HIS A 158 -2.94 -13.77 16.37
C HIS A 158 -1.97 -14.92 16.04
N ALA A 159 -2.47 -16.01 15.41
CA ALA A 159 -1.64 -17.16 15.08
C ALA A 159 -0.46 -16.81 14.17
N ASN A 160 -0.58 -15.75 13.37
CA ASN A 160 0.41 -15.29 12.39
C ASN A 160 0.53 -13.76 12.40
N SER A 161 0.93 -13.22 13.55
CA SER A 161 0.87 -11.79 13.87
C SER A 161 1.70 -10.86 12.96
N HIS A 162 2.63 -11.36 12.16
CA HIS A 162 3.45 -10.55 11.27
C HIS A 162 2.96 -10.44 9.82
N THR A 163 1.89 -11.16 9.44
CA THR A 163 1.30 -11.09 8.08
C THR A 163 -0.16 -10.64 8.12
N ILE A 164 -0.47 -9.74 9.03
CA ILE A 164 -1.80 -9.21 9.28
C ILE A 164 -2.14 -8.05 8.36
N ALA A 165 -3.39 -7.58 8.41
CA ALA A 165 -3.78 -6.31 7.79
C ALA A 165 -3.01 -5.16 8.46
N ASN A 166 -2.49 -4.25 7.65
CA ASN A 166 -1.59 -3.19 8.11
C ASN A 166 -1.56 -2.00 7.15
N GLY A 167 -0.79 -0.99 7.51
CA GLY A 167 -0.38 0.15 6.70
C GLY A 167 -1.56 0.88 6.04
N PHE A 168 -1.88 2.10 6.50
CA PHE A 168 -2.96 2.89 5.95
C PHE A 168 -2.46 4.11 5.19
N ALA A 169 -3.18 4.48 4.13
CA ALA A 169 -3.00 5.75 3.46
C ALA A 169 -4.28 6.15 2.69
N TRP A 170 -4.60 7.45 2.68
CA TRP A 170 -5.68 8.00 1.87
C TRP A 170 -5.29 8.04 0.40
N GLY A 171 -6.04 7.34 -0.43
CA GLY A 171 -5.84 7.33 -1.88
C GLY A 171 -6.34 8.59 -2.57
N PRO A 172 -5.90 8.83 -3.81
CA PRO A 172 -6.34 9.99 -4.59
C PRO A 172 -7.85 9.99 -4.88
N ASP A 173 -8.48 8.81 -4.90
CA ASP A 173 -9.91 8.61 -5.12
C ASP A 173 -10.77 8.74 -3.85
N GLY A 174 -10.18 9.17 -2.73
CA GLY A 174 -10.89 9.40 -1.47
C GLY A 174 -11.22 8.15 -0.67
N TRP A 175 -10.64 6.99 -1.02
CA TRP A 175 -10.70 5.77 -0.23
C TRP A 175 -9.51 5.66 0.71
N LEU A 176 -9.73 5.03 1.87
CA LEU A 176 -8.66 4.58 2.74
C LEU A 176 -8.15 3.21 2.26
N TYR A 177 -6.87 3.12 1.97
CA TYR A 177 -6.23 1.87 1.53
C TYR A 177 -5.45 1.23 2.66
N GLY A 178 -5.38 -0.10 2.62
CA GLY A 178 -4.56 -0.90 3.51
C GLY A 178 -3.99 -2.12 2.79
N THR A 179 -3.02 -2.75 3.40
CA THR A 179 -2.37 -3.97 2.90
C THR A 179 -2.64 -5.17 3.79
N HIS A 180 -2.32 -6.38 3.33
CA HIS A 180 -2.58 -7.64 4.03
C HIS A 180 -1.65 -8.75 3.55
N GLY A 181 -1.05 -9.49 4.49
CA GLY A 181 -0.16 -10.59 4.17
C GLY A 181 -0.88 -11.91 3.82
N ILE A 182 -0.19 -12.79 3.10
CA ILE A 182 -0.79 -14.01 2.51
C ILE A 182 -0.96 -15.17 3.49
N THR A 183 -0.19 -15.22 4.58
CA THR A 183 -0.23 -16.38 5.50
C THR A 183 -1.32 -16.30 6.55
N ASN A 184 -2.05 -15.20 6.59
CA ASN A 184 -3.14 -14.93 7.52
C ASN A 184 -4.39 -14.55 6.72
N TRP A 185 -5.22 -15.54 6.34
CA TRP A 185 -6.44 -15.24 5.61
C TRP A 185 -7.51 -14.60 6.49
N SER A 186 -8.34 -13.78 5.89
CA SER A 186 -9.39 -13.00 6.53
C SER A 186 -10.74 -13.20 5.83
N LEU A 187 -11.81 -12.96 6.56
CA LEU A 187 -13.18 -12.84 6.06
C LEU A 187 -13.75 -11.47 6.48
N PRO A 188 -13.22 -10.36 5.95
CA PRO A 188 -13.65 -9.03 6.37
C PRO A 188 -15.12 -8.79 6.05
N GLY A 189 -15.82 -8.14 6.97
CA GLY A 189 -17.22 -7.76 6.76
C GLY A 189 -17.73 -6.88 7.88
N LYS A 190 -18.84 -6.19 7.63
CA LYS A 190 -19.54 -5.44 8.69
C LYS A 190 -19.94 -6.38 9.81
N PRO A 191 -19.89 -5.95 11.08
CA PRO A 191 -20.35 -6.74 12.22
C PRO A 191 -21.76 -7.32 11.96
N GLY A 192 -21.96 -8.59 12.38
CA GLY A 192 -23.22 -9.30 12.14
C GLY A 192 -23.39 -9.91 10.74
N THR A 193 -22.52 -9.62 9.77
CA THR A 193 -22.58 -10.27 8.46
C THR A 193 -22.20 -11.75 8.57
N PRO A 194 -23.07 -12.70 8.13
CA PRO A 194 -22.74 -14.12 8.17
C PRO A 194 -21.47 -14.46 7.39
N LYS A 195 -20.64 -15.36 7.91
CA LYS A 195 -19.37 -15.79 7.27
C LYS A 195 -19.58 -16.30 5.83
N THR A 196 -20.72 -16.94 5.54
CA THR A 196 -21.08 -17.44 4.20
C THR A 196 -21.32 -16.34 3.16
N LYS A 197 -21.55 -15.10 3.61
CA LYS A 197 -21.72 -13.93 2.75
C LYS A 197 -20.43 -13.09 2.63
N ARG A 198 -19.37 -13.47 3.34
CA ARG A 198 -18.10 -12.78 3.31
C ARG A 198 -17.15 -13.42 2.31
N ARG A 199 -16.36 -12.61 1.63
CA ARG A 199 -15.34 -13.08 0.71
C ARG A 199 -14.00 -13.27 1.43
N ARG A 200 -13.37 -14.43 1.22
CA ARG A 200 -12.01 -14.68 1.69
C ARG A 200 -11.04 -13.72 1.01
N PHE A 201 -10.17 -13.14 1.81
CA PHE A 201 -9.09 -12.25 1.38
C PHE A 201 -7.79 -12.68 2.05
N GLU A 202 -6.73 -12.75 1.27
CA GLU A 202 -5.38 -13.06 1.72
C GLU A 202 -4.37 -12.48 0.74
N GLY A 203 -3.38 -11.74 1.27
CA GLY A 203 -2.34 -11.08 0.48
C GLY A 203 -2.86 -10.00 -0.47
N GLY A 204 -2.19 -8.86 -0.51
CA GLY A 204 -2.49 -7.77 -1.43
C GLY A 204 -2.97 -6.49 -0.77
N ALA A 205 -3.64 -5.67 -1.56
CA ALA A 205 -4.19 -4.38 -1.15
C ALA A 205 -5.71 -4.42 -1.11
N TRP A 206 -6.29 -3.71 -0.14
CA TRP A 206 -7.72 -3.51 0.03
C TRP A 206 -8.01 -2.03 0.26
N ARG A 207 -9.28 -1.63 0.14
CA ARG A 207 -9.70 -0.25 0.41
C ARG A 207 -11.05 -0.18 1.11
N TYR A 208 -11.26 0.90 1.83
CA TYR A 208 -12.49 1.21 2.55
C TYR A 208 -12.95 2.63 2.25
N HIS A 209 -14.22 2.81 1.88
CA HIS A 209 -14.76 4.13 1.63
C HIS A 209 -15.30 4.75 2.93
N PRO A 210 -14.80 5.93 3.37
CA PRO A 210 -15.11 6.48 4.69
C PRO A 210 -16.57 6.90 4.86
N VAL A 211 -17.20 7.37 3.78
CA VAL A 211 -18.60 7.87 3.81
C VAL A 211 -19.61 6.76 3.49
N ARG A 212 -19.35 5.93 2.47
CA ARG A 212 -20.27 4.84 2.07
C ARG A 212 -20.16 3.59 2.94
N HIS A 213 -19.11 3.50 3.76
CA HIS A 213 -18.81 2.33 4.58
C HIS A 213 -18.75 1.03 3.76
N GLU A 214 -18.08 1.09 2.62
CA GLU A 214 -17.88 -0.03 1.71
C GLU A 214 -16.44 -0.54 1.79
N TRP A 215 -16.27 -1.85 1.81
CA TRP A 215 -14.97 -2.51 1.72
C TRP A 215 -14.81 -3.22 0.38
N GLU A 216 -13.63 -3.12 -0.22
CA GLU A 216 -13.28 -3.83 -1.44
C GLU A 216 -11.86 -4.42 -1.37
N ALA A 217 -11.68 -5.66 -1.86
CA ALA A 217 -10.38 -6.15 -2.26
C ALA A 217 -9.94 -5.39 -3.52
N PHE A 218 -8.82 -4.69 -3.45
CA PHE A 218 -8.32 -3.88 -4.57
C PHE A 218 -7.45 -4.72 -5.51
N ALA A 219 -6.48 -5.45 -4.94
CA ALA A 219 -5.60 -6.39 -5.65
C ALA A 219 -5.24 -7.55 -4.72
N THR A 220 -4.83 -8.70 -5.27
CA THR A 220 -4.47 -9.87 -4.48
C THR A 220 -3.07 -10.38 -4.82
N GLY A 221 -2.50 -11.22 -3.98
CA GLY A 221 -1.13 -11.73 -4.13
C GLY A 221 -0.14 -10.95 -3.28
N THR A 222 1.12 -10.89 -3.73
CA THR A 222 2.26 -10.49 -2.90
C THR A 222 2.46 -11.47 -1.73
N THR A 223 3.41 -11.24 -0.82
CA THR A 223 3.62 -12.11 0.34
C THR A 223 3.19 -11.44 1.63
N ASN A 224 3.76 -10.29 1.93
CA ASN A 224 3.47 -9.54 3.14
C ASN A 224 3.75 -8.05 2.89
N PRO A 225 2.86 -7.37 2.16
CA PRO A 225 3.05 -5.95 1.85
C PRO A 225 2.85 -5.11 3.11
N TRP A 226 3.69 -4.09 3.27
CA TRP A 226 3.65 -3.12 4.36
C TRP A 226 3.81 -1.70 3.82
N GLY A 227 2.70 -0.97 3.82
CA GLY A 227 2.61 0.36 3.27
C GLY A 227 2.19 0.38 1.80
N VAL A 228 1.45 1.39 1.45
CA VAL A 228 1.01 1.73 0.10
C VAL A 228 1.16 3.22 -0.11
N ASP A 229 1.66 3.64 -1.27
CA ASP A 229 1.75 5.05 -1.63
C ASP A 229 1.56 5.25 -3.13
N TRP A 230 1.35 6.49 -3.56
CA TRP A 230 1.02 6.86 -4.94
C TRP A 230 2.04 7.84 -5.50
N ASN A 231 2.34 7.68 -6.79
CA ASN A 231 3.03 8.74 -7.51
C ASN A 231 2.06 9.90 -7.86
N GLU A 232 2.59 10.94 -8.46
CA GLU A 232 1.83 12.16 -8.79
C GLU A 232 0.74 11.95 -9.84
N TYR A 233 0.76 10.82 -10.58
CA TYR A 233 -0.30 10.43 -11.52
C TYR A 233 -1.36 9.54 -10.87
N GLY A 234 -1.22 9.22 -9.59
CA GLY A 234 -2.15 8.36 -8.85
C GLY A 234 -1.98 6.86 -9.11
N HIS A 235 -0.83 6.42 -9.62
CA HIS A 235 -0.49 5.00 -9.64
C HIS A 235 0.01 4.55 -8.27
N ALA A 236 -0.52 3.43 -7.79
CA ALA A 236 -0.21 2.90 -6.47
C ALA A 236 0.99 1.95 -6.48
N PHE A 237 1.80 2.01 -5.42
CA PHE A 237 2.95 1.12 -5.21
C PHE A 237 2.92 0.51 -3.81
N VAL A 238 3.40 -0.72 -3.67
CA VAL A 238 3.58 -1.39 -2.38
C VAL A 238 4.95 -2.04 -2.31
N SER A 239 5.64 -1.86 -1.19
CA SER A 239 6.78 -2.69 -0.82
C SER A 239 6.29 -3.98 -0.16
N ASN A 240 7.11 -5.01 -0.14
CA ASN A 240 6.71 -6.32 0.31
C ASN A 240 7.80 -6.98 1.15
N CYS A 241 7.42 -7.44 2.34
CA CYS A 241 8.27 -8.31 3.12
C CYS A 241 8.33 -9.69 2.50
N VAL A 242 9.49 -10.19 2.41
CA VAL A 242 10.18 -11.12 1.56
C VAL A 242 10.10 -10.74 0.09
N ASN A 243 10.85 -11.45 -0.72
CA ASN A 243 10.91 -11.24 -2.16
C ASN A 243 9.64 -11.75 -2.85
N PRO A 244 9.32 -11.17 -3.97
CA PRO A 244 9.87 -9.92 -4.55
C PRO A 244 9.41 -8.70 -3.76
N HIS A 245 10.16 -7.59 -3.84
CA HIS A 245 10.04 -6.52 -2.86
C HIS A 245 9.18 -5.31 -3.27
N LEU A 246 8.86 -5.10 -4.55
CA LEU A 246 8.15 -3.90 -5.02
C LEU A 246 7.18 -4.20 -6.16
N PHE A 247 5.97 -3.64 -6.07
CA PHE A 247 4.91 -3.84 -7.06
C PHE A 247 4.20 -2.53 -7.41
N HIS A 248 3.86 -2.35 -8.68
CA HIS A 248 2.86 -1.38 -9.15
C HIS A 248 1.48 -2.01 -8.98
N VAL A 249 0.63 -1.42 -8.13
CA VAL A 249 -0.65 -2.01 -7.73
C VAL A 249 -1.79 -1.56 -8.62
N ILE A 250 -2.38 -2.51 -9.34
CA ILE A 250 -3.46 -2.30 -10.30
C ILE A 250 -4.74 -2.94 -9.77
N GLN A 251 -5.86 -2.25 -9.83
CA GLN A 251 -7.14 -2.78 -9.38
C GLN A 251 -7.53 -4.05 -10.16
N GLY A 252 -7.81 -5.13 -9.43
CA GLY A 252 -8.16 -6.43 -10.01
C GLY A 252 -6.96 -7.32 -10.38
N ALA A 253 -5.73 -6.87 -10.12
CA ALA A 253 -4.53 -7.65 -10.40
C ALA A 253 -4.29 -8.78 -9.39
N HIS A 254 -3.54 -9.80 -9.85
CA HIS A 254 -3.01 -10.89 -9.03
C HIS A 254 -1.49 -10.89 -9.12
N TYR A 255 -0.81 -10.71 -7.99
CA TYR A 255 0.65 -10.57 -7.91
C TYR A 255 1.33 -11.84 -7.45
N GLU A 256 2.59 -11.98 -7.87
CA GLU A 256 3.45 -13.11 -7.53
C GLU A 256 3.84 -13.08 -6.04
N PRO A 257 3.60 -14.15 -5.27
CA PRO A 257 4.08 -14.27 -3.91
C PRO A 257 5.46 -14.94 -3.88
N ASP A 258 6.18 -14.83 -2.75
CA ASP A 258 7.47 -15.50 -2.51
C ASP A 258 7.42 -17.03 -2.70
N ARG A 259 6.29 -17.65 -2.41
CA ARG A 259 6.07 -19.10 -2.54
C ARG A 259 4.82 -19.36 -3.35
N ASN A 260 4.84 -20.46 -4.08
CA ASN A 260 3.76 -20.89 -4.97
C ASN A 260 2.45 -21.17 -4.19
N ARG A 261 1.86 -20.15 -3.59
CA ARG A 261 0.58 -20.19 -2.90
C ARG A 261 -0.49 -19.67 -3.85
N PRO A 262 -1.48 -20.49 -4.22
CA PRO A 262 -2.48 -20.07 -5.18
C PRO A 262 -3.49 -19.09 -4.55
N THR A 263 -3.29 -17.78 -4.80
CA THR A 263 -4.38 -16.82 -4.74
C THR A 263 -5.05 -16.79 -6.12
N GLY A 264 -6.33 -17.10 -6.19
CA GLY A 264 -7.04 -17.19 -7.48
C GLY A 264 -6.69 -18.45 -8.29
N ARG A 265 -7.52 -19.48 -8.15
CA ARG A 265 -7.35 -20.82 -8.80
C ARG A 265 -7.07 -20.76 -10.30
N PHE A 266 -7.65 -19.78 -11.00
CA PHE A 266 -7.58 -19.66 -12.45
C PHE A 266 -6.72 -18.47 -12.93
N ALA A 267 -5.97 -17.81 -12.05
CA ALA A 267 -5.05 -16.76 -12.46
C ALA A 267 -3.93 -17.30 -13.38
N TYR A 268 -3.63 -18.60 -13.34
CA TYR A 268 -2.59 -19.36 -14.06
C TYR A 268 -1.18 -18.79 -13.95
N GLU A 269 -1.01 -17.52 -14.29
CA GLU A 269 0.20 -16.73 -14.05
C GLU A 269 -0.17 -15.45 -13.31
N ARG A 270 0.82 -14.80 -12.67
CA ARG A 270 0.67 -13.61 -11.85
C ARG A 270 1.62 -12.53 -12.31
N ILE A 271 1.23 -11.28 -12.07
CA ILE A 271 2.05 -10.12 -12.41
C ILE A 271 3.30 -10.14 -11.52
N PRO A 272 4.50 -10.10 -12.12
CA PRO A 272 5.76 -10.09 -11.38
C PRO A 272 6.04 -8.74 -10.71
N THR A 273 7.11 -8.69 -9.92
CA THR A 273 7.68 -7.46 -9.39
C THR A 273 8.05 -6.49 -10.52
N ILE A 274 8.00 -5.19 -10.21
CA ILE A 274 8.52 -4.15 -11.11
C ILE A 274 10.02 -3.88 -10.91
N ALA A 275 10.62 -4.42 -9.83
CA ALA A 275 12.06 -4.27 -9.60
C ALA A 275 12.86 -5.10 -10.61
N ASP A 276 13.84 -4.48 -11.27
CA ASP A 276 14.76 -5.12 -12.21
C ASP A 276 15.95 -5.79 -11.50
N HIS A 277 15.97 -5.75 -10.18
CA HIS A 277 17.04 -6.26 -9.30
C HIS A 277 16.45 -6.90 -8.04
N LEU A 278 17.32 -7.54 -7.27
CA LEU A 278 17.00 -8.06 -5.95
C LEU A 278 17.82 -7.31 -4.89
N HIS A 279 17.17 -6.88 -3.82
CA HIS A 279 17.85 -6.23 -2.69
C HIS A 279 18.60 -7.22 -1.77
N PHE A 280 18.66 -8.50 -2.13
CA PHE A 280 19.47 -9.50 -1.42
C PHE A 280 19.83 -10.67 -2.34
N THR A 281 20.92 -11.38 -2.01
CA THR A 281 21.44 -12.50 -2.80
C THR A 281 21.33 -13.84 -2.09
N ASN A 282 21.17 -13.86 -0.74
CA ASN A 282 21.22 -15.09 0.03
C ASN A 282 20.28 -15.07 1.26
N THR A 283 19.40 -16.06 1.35
CA THR A 283 18.48 -16.22 2.49
C THR A 283 19.14 -16.76 3.76
N LYS A 284 20.39 -17.26 3.70
CA LYS A 284 21.07 -17.84 4.87
C LYS A 284 21.58 -16.77 5.84
N THR A 285 21.80 -15.55 5.37
CA THR A 285 22.33 -14.43 6.14
C THR A 285 21.27 -13.50 6.73
N ILE A 286 20.00 -13.76 6.48
CA ILE A 286 18.85 -13.00 7.01
C ILE A 286 18.97 -12.72 8.53
N ARG A 287 19.53 -13.68 9.27
CA ARG A 287 19.66 -13.62 10.73
C ARG A 287 20.93 -12.92 11.22
N ALA A 288 21.89 -12.69 10.34
CA ALA A 288 23.18 -12.10 10.70
C ALA A 288 23.31 -10.60 10.34
N GLY A 289 22.26 -10.00 9.78
CA GLY A 289 22.33 -8.66 9.21
C GLY A 289 23.00 -8.68 7.83
N ILE A 290 23.78 -7.66 7.51
CA ILE A 290 24.54 -7.58 6.26
C ILE A 290 25.60 -8.69 6.29
N GLY A 291 25.40 -9.76 5.50
CA GLY A 291 26.23 -10.95 5.61
C GLY A 291 27.50 -10.92 4.78
N THR A 292 27.42 -10.48 3.54
CA THR A 292 28.55 -10.45 2.60
C THR A 292 28.63 -9.12 1.84
N PRO A 293 29.82 -8.77 1.27
CA PRO A 293 29.93 -7.60 0.41
C PRO A 293 28.96 -7.62 -0.78
N GLU A 294 28.71 -8.78 -1.37
CA GLU A 294 27.76 -8.95 -2.47
C GLU A 294 26.33 -8.63 -2.05
N GLU A 295 25.91 -9.06 -0.86
CA GLU A 295 24.60 -8.74 -0.31
C GLU A 295 24.48 -7.25 0.01
N ASP A 296 25.56 -6.64 0.49
CA ASP A 296 25.62 -5.21 0.75
C ASP A 296 25.44 -4.39 -0.54
N VAL A 297 26.16 -4.78 -1.60
CA VAL A 297 26.03 -4.18 -2.93
C VAL A 297 24.63 -4.39 -3.52
N ALA A 298 24.00 -5.55 -3.26
CA ALA A 298 22.63 -5.84 -3.69
C ALA A 298 21.54 -5.14 -2.84
N GLY A 299 21.89 -4.20 -1.95
CA GLY A 299 20.95 -3.43 -1.15
C GLY A 299 20.59 -4.03 0.20
N GLY A 300 21.26 -5.08 0.65
CA GLY A 300 21.09 -5.67 1.99
C GLY A 300 19.99 -6.73 2.10
N GLY A 301 19.30 -6.81 3.22
CA GLY A 301 18.34 -7.88 3.58
C GLY A 301 17.08 -7.92 2.72
N HIS A 302 16.15 -8.81 3.05
CA HIS A 302 15.04 -9.21 2.18
C HIS A 302 13.64 -8.76 2.62
N ALA A 303 13.49 -8.07 3.74
CA ALA A 303 12.18 -7.64 4.24
C ALA A 303 12.03 -6.12 4.09
N HIS A 304 11.19 -5.72 3.14
CA HIS A 304 10.95 -4.31 2.82
C HIS A 304 9.60 -3.85 3.35
N SER A 305 9.57 -2.66 3.95
CA SER A 305 8.37 -2.09 4.56
C SER A 305 8.33 -0.56 4.46
N GLY A 306 7.15 0.02 4.64
CA GLY A 306 6.97 1.47 4.66
C GLY A 306 7.19 2.08 3.27
N THR A 307 6.37 1.68 2.29
CA THR A 307 6.42 2.25 0.94
C THR A 307 6.18 3.76 0.98
N MET A 308 7.08 4.54 0.40
CA MET A 308 6.93 5.99 0.23
C MET A 308 7.41 6.40 -1.16
N VAL A 309 6.54 7.02 -1.94
CA VAL A 309 6.94 7.80 -3.11
C VAL A 309 7.20 9.23 -2.64
N TYR A 310 8.45 9.68 -2.70
CA TYR A 310 8.77 11.00 -2.19
C TYR A 310 8.22 12.10 -3.10
N LEU A 311 7.23 12.84 -2.62
CA LEU A 311 6.63 13.99 -3.29
C LEU A 311 6.63 15.23 -2.38
N GLY A 312 7.56 15.28 -1.41
CA GLY A 312 7.83 16.45 -0.58
C GLY A 312 8.63 17.53 -1.33
N ASP A 313 8.92 18.64 -0.65
CA ASP A 313 9.61 19.80 -1.21
C ASP A 313 10.92 20.17 -0.47
N ASN A 314 11.35 19.32 0.47
CA ASN A 314 12.60 19.54 1.21
C ASN A 314 13.81 18.88 0.53
N TRP A 315 13.67 17.61 0.08
CA TRP A 315 14.79 16.91 -0.54
C TRP A 315 15.07 17.42 -1.95
N PRO A 316 16.31 17.29 -2.47
CA PRO A 316 16.64 17.65 -3.84
C PRO A 316 15.70 17.00 -4.87
N VAL A 317 15.41 17.74 -5.94
CA VAL A 317 14.46 17.33 -6.99
C VAL A 317 14.76 15.96 -7.60
N LYS A 318 16.02 15.53 -7.60
CA LYS A 318 16.44 14.21 -8.12
C LYS A 318 15.86 13.00 -7.34
N TYR A 319 15.30 13.23 -6.15
CA TYR A 319 14.64 12.21 -5.34
C TYR A 319 13.11 12.23 -5.48
N ARG A 320 12.58 13.28 -6.13
CA ARG A 320 11.14 13.43 -6.28
C ARG A 320 10.59 12.42 -7.29
N GLY A 321 9.54 11.69 -6.88
CA GLY A 321 8.90 10.66 -7.69
C GLY A 321 9.52 9.26 -7.53
N ASP A 322 10.67 9.14 -6.87
CA ASP A 322 11.31 7.86 -6.57
C ASP A 322 10.69 7.17 -5.35
N VAL A 323 10.86 5.84 -5.27
CA VAL A 323 10.33 5.03 -4.17
C VAL A 323 11.41 4.78 -3.13
N PHE A 324 11.02 4.95 -1.87
CA PHE A 324 11.84 4.63 -0.71
C PHE A 324 11.14 3.60 0.16
N MET A 325 11.92 2.68 0.73
CA MET A 325 11.42 1.63 1.61
C MET A 325 12.47 1.25 2.65
N ASN A 326 12.04 0.95 3.86
CA ASN A 326 12.92 0.39 4.87
C ASN A 326 13.28 -1.04 4.48
N ASN A 327 14.53 -1.41 4.73
CA ASN A 327 15.01 -2.79 4.65
C ASN A 327 15.36 -3.26 6.06
N ILE A 328 14.48 -4.06 6.65
CA ILE A 328 14.54 -4.48 8.05
C ILE A 328 15.87 -5.19 8.35
N HIS A 329 16.25 -6.18 7.52
CA HIS A 329 17.47 -6.95 7.75
C HIS A 329 18.73 -6.24 7.25
N GLY A 330 18.58 -5.35 6.27
CA GLY A 330 19.68 -4.55 5.73
C GLY A 330 20.01 -3.31 6.56
N ARG A 331 19.20 -3.00 7.58
CA ARG A 331 19.38 -1.82 8.45
C ARG A 331 19.57 -0.53 7.65
N ARG A 332 18.68 -0.32 6.65
CA ARG A 332 18.83 0.80 5.71
C ARG A 332 17.49 1.24 5.13
N ILE A 333 17.52 2.33 4.43
CA ILE A 333 16.44 2.78 3.55
C ILE A 333 16.93 2.59 2.12
N ASN A 334 16.34 1.63 1.41
CA ASN A 334 16.58 1.44 0.00
C ASN A 334 15.87 2.51 -0.83
N HIS A 335 16.44 2.80 -2.00
CA HIS A 335 15.98 3.80 -2.95
C HIS A 335 15.91 3.18 -4.34
N ASP A 336 14.72 3.21 -4.94
CA ASP A 336 14.47 2.71 -6.28
C ASP A 336 13.90 3.83 -7.17
N ARG A 337 14.46 3.97 -8.37
CA ARG A 337 13.98 4.92 -9.39
C ARG A 337 12.88 4.32 -10.21
N LEU A 338 11.76 5.02 -10.31
CA LEU A 338 10.64 4.62 -11.14
C LEU A 338 10.80 5.13 -12.57
N SER A 339 10.68 4.25 -13.53
CA SER A 339 10.64 4.57 -14.96
C SER A 339 9.42 3.93 -15.61
N ARG A 340 8.77 4.66 -16.53
CA ARG A 340 7.65 4.12 -17.32
C ARG A 340 8.11 2.94 -18.18
N ASN A 341 7.32 1.87 -18.18
CA ASN A 341 7.55 0.69 -19.02
C ASN A 341 6.21 0.14 -19.53
N GLY A 342 5.89 0.43 -20.76
CA GLY A 342 4.60 0.05 -21.35
C GLY A 342 3.41 0.55 -20.53
N SER A 343 2.55 -0.36 -20.12
CA SER A 343 1.37 -0.07 -19.28
C SER A 343 1.71 0.19 -17.82
N GLY A 344 2.94 -0.08 -17.37
CA GLY A 344 3.35 -0.02 -15.98
C GLY A 344 4.68 0.70 -15.76
N TYR A 345 5.48 0.18 -14.84
CA TYR A 345 6.74 0.76 -14.40
C TYR A 345 7.82 -0.31 -14.27
N THR A 346 9.08 0.13 -14.34
CA THR A 346 10.25 -0.58 -13.85
C THR A 346 10.87 0.24 -12.72
N ALA A 347 11.31 -0.42 -11.66
CA ALA A 347 12.03 0.17 -10.56
C ALA A 347 13.49 -0.29 -10.59
N SER A 348 14.43 0.65 -10.69
CA SER A 348 15.86 0.37 -10.78
C SER A 348 16.57 0.80 -9.51
N HIS A 349 17.47 -0.04 -8.99
CA HIS A 349 18.23 0.26 -7.77
C HIS A 349 19.04 1.54 -7.92
N ALA A 350 18.94 2.40 -6.90
CA ALA A 350 19.74 3.61 -6.73
C ALA A 350 20.52 3.51 -5.39
N PRO A 351 21.52 4.36 -5.15
CA PRO A 351 22.23 4.35 -3.89
C PRO A 351 21.28 4.50 -2.69
N ASP A 352 21.46 3.67 -1.68
CA ASP A 352 20.66 3.71 -0.46
C ASP A 352 20.62 5.13 0.14
N LEU A 353 19.45 5.54 0.62
CA LEU A 353 19.30 6.87 1.22
C LEU A 353 19.94 6.93 2.61
N MET A 354 19.82 5.87 3.40
CA MET A 354 20.32 5.83 4.77
C MET A 354 20.78 4.42 5.14
N ARG A 355 21.87 4.36 5.90
CA ARG A 355 22.38 3.14 6.55
C ARG A 355 22.55 3.38 8.03
N ALA A 356 21.96 2.51 8.85
CA ALA A 356 22.10 2.57 10.30
C ALA A 356 23.31 1.75 10.77
N ALA A 357 24.13 2.35 11.63
CA ALA A 357 25.20 1.65 12.33
C ALA A 357 24.68 0.86 13.54
N ASP A 358 23.54 1.27 14.12
CA ASP A 358 22.91 0.55 15.23
C ASP A 358 22.42 -0.82 14.77
N PRO A 359 22.91 -1.92 15.38
CA PRO A 359 22.48 -3.28 15.03
C PRO A 359 20.99 -3.55 15.34
N TRP A 360 20.35 -2.68 16.12
CA TRP A 360 18.94 -2.80 16.50
C TRP A 360 17.99 -2.01 15.61
N PHE A 361 18.48 -1.34 14.58
CA PHE A 361 17.61 -0.62 13.64
C PHE A 361 16.71 -1.60 12.87
N VAL A 362 15.40 -1.42 13.03
CA VAL A 362 14.32 -2.14 12.34
C VAL A 362 13.32 -1.10 11.83
N GLY A 363 13.60 -0.50 10.68
CA GLY A 363 12.73 0.50 10.08
C GLY A 363 11.42 -0.13 9.57
N VAL A 364 10.27 0.50 9.85
CA VAL A 364 8.95 -0.03 9.48
C VAL A 364 8.18 0.92 8.60
N THR A 365 7.96 2.16 9.00
CA THR A 365 7.14 3.14 8.27
C THR A 365 7.96 4.36 7.87
N LEU A 366 7.64 4.93 6.69
CA LEU A 366 8.21 6.16 6.15
C LEU A 366 7.07 7.10 5.75
N ALA A 367 7.16 8.38 6.11
CA ALA A 367 6.26 9.42 5.61
C ALA A 367 6.92 10.80 5.67
N TYR A 368 6.69 11.65 4.66
CA TYR A 368 7.13 13.04 4.68
C TYR A 368 6.06 13.95 5.29
N GLY A 369 6.51 14.96 6.01
CA GLY A 369 5.64 15.92 6.71
C GLY A 369 5.47 17.26 5.98
N PRO A 370 4.86 18.25 6.67
CA PRO A 370 4.59 19.57 6.10
C PRO A 370 5.85 20.35 5.72
N ASP A 371 6.97 20.10 6.36
CA ASP A 371 8.27 20.70 6.01
C ASP A 371 9.07 19.90 4.96
N GLY A 372 8.44 18.88 4.36
CA GLY A 372 9.03 17.99 3.36
C GLY A 372 10.08 17.01 3.92
N GLY A 373 10.42 17.09 5.21
CA GLY A 373 11.27 16.12 5.90
C GLY A 373 10.57 14.79 6.10
N VAL A 374 11.33 13.69 6.08
CA VAL A 374 10.79 12.32 6.18
C VAL A 374 10.97 11.78 7.59
N TYR A 375 9.87 11.31 8.18
CA TYR A 375 9.88 10.56 9.43
C TYR A 375 10.05 9.07 9.15
N VAL A 376 10.78 8.39 10.03
CA VAL A 376 11.09 6.96 9.93
C VAL A 376 10.86 6.33 11.30
N SER A 377 9.93 5.37 11.38
CA SER A 377 9.77 4.58 12.60
C SER A 377 10.80 3.45 12.65
N ASP A 378 11.41 3.26 13.80
CA ASP A 378 12.35 2.21 14.12
C ASP A 378 11.81 1.39 15.29
N PHE A 379 11.46 0.13 15.02
CA PHE A 379 10.94 -0.80 16.03
C PHE A 379 12.01 -1.14 17.08
N SER A 380 13.27 -0.98 16.73
CA SER A 380 14.46 -1.09 17.59
C SER A 380 14.53 -2.38 18.38
N GLU A 381 14.78 -3.48 17.69
CA GLU A 381 15.03 -4.80 18.31
C GLU A 381 15.91 -5.67 17.42
N THR A 382 16.35 -6.82 17.95
CA THR A 382 17.12 -7.81 17.20
C THR A 382 16.32 -9.09 16.92
N GLY A 383 15.09 -9.17 17.44
CA GLY A 383 14.15 -10.23 17.11
C GLY A 383 13.64 -10.03 15.70
N GLU A 384 13.96 -10.96 14.83
CA GLU A 384 13.33 -11.07 13.53
C GLU A 384 11.85 -11.46 13.71
N CYS A 385 11.00 -11.19 12.73
CA CYS A 385 9.57 -11.50 12.72
C CYS A 385 9.21 -12.95 13.08
N HIS A 386 10.15 -13.88 13.05
CA HIS A 386 9.98 -15.29 13.40
C HIS A 386 10.60 -15.69 14.74
N HIS A 387 11.33 -14.79 15.40
CA HIS A 387 12.04 -15.07 16.64
C HIS A 387 11.43 -14.29 17.81
N ARG A 388 11.05 -15.04 18.86
CA ARG A 388 10.54 -14.46 20.10
C ARG A 388 11.63 -14.24 21.15
N HIS A 389 12.85 -14.62 20.83
CA HIS A 389 13.98 -14.43 21.71
C HIS A 389 14.55 -13.04 21.50
N ASN A 390 14.76 -12.33 22.60
CA ASN A 390 15.33 -10.97 22.63
C ASN A 390 14.41 -9.84 22.19
N THR A 391 13.10 -10.06 22.14
CA THR A 391 12.15 -8.95 22.00
C THR A 391 12.20 -8.06 23.23
N ARG A 392 12.39 -6.77 23.01
CA ARG A 392 12.39 -5.77 24.08
C ARG A 392 11.23 -4.81 23.86
N LYS A 393 10.26 -4.87 24.77
CA LYS A 393 9.03 -4.06 24.71
C LYS A 393 9.21 -2.59 25.11
N GLN A 394 10.43 -2.19 25.47
CA GLN A 394 10.71 -0.85 26.00
C GLN A 394 11.49 0.05 25.05
N THR A 395 11.93 -0.49 23.91
CA THR A 395 12.66 0.24 22.88
C THR A 395 11.75 0.67 21.74
N GLY A 396 12.10 1.75 21.08
CA GLY A 396 11.40 2.27 19.91
C GLY A 396 11.85 3.70 19.62
N ARG A 397 11.96 4.07 18.34
CA ARG A 397 12.45 5.39 17.97
C ARG A 397 11.73 5.89 16.72
N ILE A 398 11.71 7.18 16.57
CA ILE A 398 11.31 7.88 15.35
C ILE A 398 12.41 8.86 15.00
N TYR A 399 12.93 8.73 13.79
CA TYR A 399 13.92 9.65 13.24
C TYR A 399 13.28 10.58 12.22
N LYS A 400 13.90 11.75 12.01
CA LYS A 400 13.52 12.68 10.96
C LYS A 400 14.71 12.93 10.05
N ILE A 401 14.55 12.71 8.75
CA ILE A 401 15.57 12.90 7.72
C ILE A 401 15.23 14.15 6.91
N THR A 402 16.11 15.15 6.96
CA THR A 402 15.94 16.44 6.26
C THR A 402 17.15 16.76 5.39
N TYR A 403 16.95 17.58 4.36
CA TYR A 403 18.02 18.14 3.55
C TYR A 403 18.20 19.62 3.85
N GLY A 404 19.43 20.04 4.11
CA GLY A 404 19.71 21.42 4.48
C GLY A 404 18.95 21.89 5.72
N LYS A 405 18.29 23.05 5.62
CA LYS A 405 17.45 23.60 6.68
C LYS A 405 15.98 23.61 6.23
N PRO A 406 15.16 22.69 6.72
CA PRO A 406 13.74 22.65 6.37
C PRO A 406 13.04 23.93 6.86
N LYS A 407 11.94 24.28 6.19
CA LYS A 407 11.08 25.38 6.61
C LYS A 407 10.07 24.84 7.63
N PRO A 408 10.13 25.25 8.90
CA PRO A 408 9.13 24.83 9.89
C PRO A 408 7.74 25.25 9.44
N TRP A 409 6.78 24.37 9.60
CA TRP A 409 5.37 24.70 9.39
C TRP A 409 4.63 24.52 10.72
N ARG A 410 3.81 25.50 11.04
CA ARG A 410 2.99 25.53 12.27
C ARG A 410 1.62 26.04 11.91
N GLY A 411 0.83 25.19 11.38
CA GLY A 411 -0.53 25.52 10.97
C GLY A 411 -1.50 24.40 11.34
N ASP A 412 -2.70 24.55 10.86
CA ASP A 412 -3.74 23.55 10.97
C ASP A 412 -4.55 23.57 9.67
N ILE A 413 -4.33 22.58 8.81
CA ILE A 413 -5.06 22.45 7.54
C ILE A 413 -6.55 22.31 7.80
N GLY A 414 -6.94 21.64 8.86
CA GLY A 414 -8.33 21.46 9.25
C GLY A 414 -9.06 22.76 9.58
N LYS A 415 -8.34 23.89 9.81
CA LYS A 415 -8.93 25.20 10.07
C LYS A 415 -8.99 26.12 8.84
N LEU A 416 -8.38 25.73 7.73
CA LEU A 416 -8.39 26.52 6.50
C LEU A 416 -9.80 26.55 5.89
N GLY A 417 -10.14 27.68 5.26
CA GLY A 417 -11.35 27.80 4.46
C GLY A 417 -11.30 26.92 3.21
N SER A 418 -12.46 26.53 2.70
CA SER A 418 -12.53 25.59 1.55
C SER A 418 -11.85 26.15 0.29
N VAL A 419 -11.85 27.46 0.07
CA VAL A 419 -11.12 28.09 -1.05
C VAL A 419 -9.61 28.01 -0.87
N GLU A 420 -9.11 28.17 0.37
CA GLU A 420 -7.68 28.00 0.67
C GLU A 420 -7.24 26.56 0.47
N LEU A 421 -8.07 25.59 0.90
CA LEU A 421 -7.84 24.16 0.67
C LEU A 421 -7.79 23.83 -0.83
N ALA A 422 -8.67 24.41 -1.65
CA ALA A 422 -8.64 24.23 -3.10
C ALA A 422 -7.34 24.77 -3.72
N LYS A 423 -6.83 25.93 -3.26
CA LYS A 423 -5.55 26.48 -3.70
C LYS A 423 -4.34 25.59 -3.34
N LEU A 424 -4.43 24.85 -2.24
CA LEU A 424 -3.39 23.89 -1.87
C LEU A 424 -3.23 22.74 -2.87
N GLN A 425 -4.16 22.52 -3.81
CA GLN A 425 -3.99 21.55 -4.88
C GLN A 425 -2.85 21.91 -5.85
N SER A 426 -2.35 23.14 -5.82
CA SER A 426 -1.15 23.57 -6.57
C SER A 426 0.13 23.58 -5.72
N HIS A 427 0.07 23.12 -4.47
CA HIS A 427 1.25 23.11 -3.59
C HIS A 427 2.31 22.08 -4.05
N PRO A 428 3.62 22.42 -4.00
CA PRO A 428 4.68 21.50 -4.43
C PRO A 428 4.84 20.28 -3.50
N ASN A 429 4.58 20.43 -2.20
CA ASN A 429 4.61 19.32 -1.24
C ASN A 429 3.24 18.63 -1.22
N GLU A 430 3.22 17.36 -1.62
CA GLU A 430 2.01 16.55 -1.72
C GLU A 430 1.35 16.30 -0.36
N TRP A 431 2.05 16.48 0.76
CA TRP A 431 1.44 16.41 2.09
C TRP A 431 0.27 17.42 2.20
N PHE A 432 0.49 18.68 1.81
CA PHE A 432 -0.58 19.70 1.81
C PHE A 432 -1.73 19.34 0.86
N VAL A 433 -1.39 18.84 -0.32
CA VAL A 433 -2.37 18.47 -1.35
C VAL A 433 -3.30 17.36 -0.86
N ARG A 434 -2.72 16.30 -0.31
CA ARG A 434 -3.47 15.12 0.19
C ARG A 434 -4.35 15.46 1.38
N HIS A 435 -3.82 16.22 2.35
CA HIS A 435 -4.58 16.67 3.51
C HIS A 435 -5.71 17.60 3.12
N ALA A 436 -5.45 18.61 2.28
CA ALA A 436 -6.48 19.52 1.80
C ALA A 436 -7.59 18.78 1.03
N ARG A 437 -7.24 17.80 0.18
CA ARG A 437 -8.22 16.98 -0.55
C ARG A 437 -9.11 16.19 0.40
N ARG A 438 -8.52 15.54 1.41
CA ARG A 438 -9.28 14.78 2.42
C ARG A 438 -10.22 15.70 3.22
N VAL A 439 -9.74 16.87 3.70
CA VAL A 439 -10.57 17.82 4.44
C VAL A 439 -11.71 18.38 3.56
N LEU A 440 -11.48 18.59 2.27
CA LEU A 440 -12.55 18.98 1.35
C LEU A 440 -13.60 17.86 1.21
N GLN A 441 -13.18 16.61 1.14
CA GLN A 441 -14.10 15.46 1.11
C GLN A 441 -14.89 15.31 2.41
N GLU A 442 -14.28 15.53 3.57
CA GLU A 442 -14.95 15.54 4.88
C GLU A 442 -16.07 16.59 4.95
N ARG A 443 -15.89 17.69 4.25
CA ARG A 443 -16.84 18.83 4.21
C ARG A 443 -17.77 18.80 3.00
N ALA A 444 -17.85 17.71 2.28
CA ALA A 444 -18.62 17.61 1.03
C ALA A 444 -20.09 18.03 1.20
N ASP A 445 -20.71 17.74 2.35
CA ASP A 445 -22.09 18.11 2.67
C ASP A 445 -22.26 19.57 3.12
N SER A 446 -21.15 20.33 3.26
CA SER A 446 -21.19 21.73 3.67
C SER A 446 -21.44 22.65 2.48
N THR A 447 -22.49 23.44 2.54
CA THR A 447 -22.84 24.41 1.47
C THR A 447 -21.93 25.63 1.40
N LEU A 448 -21.09 25.84 2.44
CA LEU A 448 -20.21 27.01 2.55
C LEU A 448 -19.04 26.94 1.55
N GLY A 449 -19.08 27.81 0.54
CA GLY A 449 -18.00 27.96 -0.42
C GLY A 449 -17.98 26.95 -1.57
N GLN A 450 -18.92 26.01 -1.66
CA GLN A 450 -18.95 24.97 -2.71
C GLN A 450 -18.89 25.56 -4.13
N ALA A 451 -19.69 26.59 -4.44
CA ALA A 451 -19.70 27.19 -5.79
C ALA A 451 -18.34 27.79 -6.19
N ALA A 452 -17.65 28.45 -5.24
CA ALA A 452 -16.33 29.04 -5.51
C ALA A 452 -15.26 27.95 -5.73
N ILE A 453 -15.30 26.88 -4.92
CA ILE A 453 -14.39 25.73 -5.06
C ILE A 453 -14.62 25.03 -6.39
N GLN A 454 -15.86 24.76 -6.74
CA GLN A 454 -16.24 24.14 -8.02
C GLN A 454 -15.75 24.95 -9.20
N SER A 455 -15.93 26.29 -9.16
CA SER A 455 -15.47 27.19 -10.22
C SER A 455 -13.96 27.10 -10.41
N GLU A 456 -13.18 27.21 -9.33
CA GLU A 456 -11.72 27.13 -9.36
C GLU A 456 -11.22 25.77 -9.86
N LEU A 457 -11.72 24.69 -9.27
CA LEU A 457 -11.29 23.33 -9.64
C LEU A 457 -11.72 22.95 -11.07
N ASN A 458 -12.90 23.34 -11.51
CA ASN A 458 -13.33 23.14 -12.90
C ASN A 458 -12.48 23.95 -13.88
N HIS A 459 -12.08 25.18 -13.50
CA HIS A 459 -11.16 25.98 -14.30
C HIS A 459 -9.80 25.29 -14.43
N LEU A 460 -9.20 24.84 -13.32
CA LEU A 460 -7.92 24.11 -13.32
C LEU A 460 -8.02 22.81 -14.15
N LEU A 461 -9.08 22.03 -13.97
CA LEU A 461 -9.29 20.79 -14.71
C LEU A 461 -9.41 21.03 -16.23
N ALA A 462 -10.02 22.13 -16.64
CA ALA A 462 -10.28 22.42 -18.06
C ALA A 462 -9.11 23.12 -18.75
N SER A 463 -8.38 24.00 -18.07
CA SER A 463 -7.48 24.96 -18.70
C SER A 463 -6.03 24.90 -18.24
N SER A 464 -5.70 24.19 -17.16
CA SER A 464 -4.29 24.03 -16.76
C SER A 464 -3.52 23.22 -17.81
N SER A 465 -2.32 23.68 -18.13
CA SER A 465 -1.36 22.92 -18.95
C SER A 465 -0.62 21.84 -18.16
N ASP A 466 -0.73 21.84 -16.84
CA ASP A 466 -0.10 20.88 -15.92
C ASP A 466 -1.07 19.73 -15.65
N THR A 467 -0.75 18.55 -16.18
CA THR A 467 -1.48 17.30 -15.97
C THR A 467 -1.70 17.00 -14.49
N ILE A 468 -0.71 17.28 -13.62
CA ILE A 468 -0.79 16.97 -12.20
C ILE A 468 -1.85 17.86 -11.51
N GLN A 469 -1.88 19.15 -11.83
CA GLN A 469 -2.93 20.03 -11.32
C GLN A 469 -4.33 19.63 -11.79
N ARG A 470 -4.45 19.19 -13.06
CA ARG A 470 -5.70 18.69 -13.61
C ARG A 470 -6.18 17.42 -12.88
N LEU A 471 -5.28 16.48 -12.63
CA LEU A 471 -5.58 15.24 -11.88
C LEU A 471 -5.99 15.55 -10.43
N ARG A 472 -5.25 16.40 -9.74
CA ARG A 472 -5.60 16.82 -8.37
C ARG A 472 -6.97 17.46 -8.31
N SER A 473 -7.32 18.32 -9.27
CA SER A 473 -8.64 18.92 -9.40
C SER A 473 -9.74 17.88 -9.66
N LEU A 474 -9.46 16.92 -10.56
CA LEU A 474 -10.35 15.80 -10.83
C LEU A 474 -10.66 14.98 -9.56
N TRP A 475 -9.64 14.65 -8.78
CA TRP A 475 -9.79 13.87 -7.56
C TRP A 475 -10.55 14.61 -6.46
N VAL A 476 -10.33 15.93 -6.30
CA VAL A 476 -11.13 16.72 -5.36
C VAL A 476 -12.58 16.78 -5.79
N LEU A 477 -12.87 17.12 -7.07
CA LEU A 477 -14.24 17.17 -7.60
C LEU A 477 -14.96 15.83 -7.45
N HIS A 478 -14.24 14.70 -7.59
CA HIS A 478 -14.78 13.39 -7.33
C HIS A 478 -15.09 13.19 -5.84
N GLY A 479 -14.15 13.48 -4.96
CA GLY A 479 -14.27 13.31 -3.50
C GLY A 479 -15.41 14.11 -2.88
N ILE A 480 -15.68 15.32 -3.41
CA ILE A 480 -16.80 16.18 -2.95
C ILE A 480 -18.12 15.90 -3.68
N GLY A 481 -18.17 14.88 -4.58
CA GLY A 481 -19.39 14.49 -5.28
C GLY A 481 -19.82 15.40 -6.44
N GLU A 482 -18.99 16.33 -6.88
CA GLU A 482 -19.31 17.31 -7.93
C GLU A 482 -18.93 16.87 -9.35
N LEU A 483 -18.37 15.69 -9.48
CA LEU A 483 -17.96 15.13 -10.77
C LEU A 483 -19.06 14.25 -11.37
N THR A 484 -19.80 14.80 -12.33
CA THR A 484 -20.90 14.07 -12.98
C THR A 484 -20.38 13.00 -13.93
N ALA A 485 -21.18 11.93 -14.15
CA ALA A 485 -20.90 10.90 -15.14
C ALA A 485 -20.75 11.48 -16.57
N LYS A 486 -21.45 12.57 -16.90
CA LYS A 486 -21.31 13.28 -18.18
C LYS A 486 -19.91 13.89 -18.29
N ARG A 487 -19.44 14.57 -17.26
CA ARG A 487 -18.11 15.20 -17.25
C ARG A 487 -17.00 14.17 -17.34
N LEU A 488 -17.14 13.05 -16.62
CA LEU A 488 -16.21 11.92 -16.75
C LEU A 488 -16.22 11.31 -18.18
N ALA A 489 -17.38 11.19 -18.80
CA ALA A 489 -17.47 10.68 -20.17
C ALA A 489 -16.80 11.64 -21.20
N GLU A 490 -16.86 12.96 -20.98
CA GLU A 490 -16.11 13.93 -21.78
C GLU A 490 -14.61 13.75 -21.66
N LEU A 491 -14.10 13.47 -20.44
CA LEU A 491 -12.68 13.20 -20.17
C LEU A 491 -12.16 11.92 -20.81
N LEU A 492 -13.00 10.99 -21.27
CA LEU A 492 -12.56 9.83 -22.06
C LEU A 492 -11.97 10.21 -23.42
N ARG A 493 -12.09 11.48 -23.84
CA ARG A 493 -11.52 12.03 -25.07
C ARG A 493 -10.44 13.07 -24.81
N ASP A 494 -10.02 13.21 -23.56
CA ASP A 494 -8.94 14.12 -23.20
C ASP A 494 -7.62 13.73 -23.91
N PRO A 495 -6.80 14.69 -24.35
CA PRO A 495 -5.50 14.36 -24.94
C PRO A 495 -4.56 13.67 -23.96
N ASP A 496 -4.69 13.95 -22.67
CA ASP A 496 -3.85 13.35 -21.63
C ASP A 496 -4.31 11.93 -21.25
N GLU A 497 -3.39 10.96 -21.33
CA GLU A 497 -3.71 9.56 -21.03
C GLU A 497 -4.11 9.34 -19.57
N HIS A 498 -3.54 10.09 -18.61
CA HIS A 498 -3.83 9.90 -17.18
C HIS A 498 -5.25 10.37 -16.84
N LEU A 499 -5.70 11.48 -17.47
CA LEU A 499 -7.09 11.93 -17.31
C LEU A 499 -8.08 10.94 -17.89
N ARG A 500 -7.80 10.37 -19.09
CA ARG A 500 -8.64 9.31 -19.67
C ARG A 500 -8.66 8.07 -18.75
N ALA A 501 -7.50 7.65 -18.24
CA ALA A 501 -7.37 6.49 -17.36
C ALA A 501 -8.19 6.65 -16.07
N TRP A 502 -8.06 7.78 -15.40
CA TRP A 502 -8.85 8.09 -14.21
C TRP A 502 -10.34 8.19 -14.50
N ALA A 503 -10.74 8.76 -15.65
CA ALA A 503 -12.14 8.78 -16.04
C ALA A 503 -12.71 7.36 -16.20
N ILE A 504 -11.96 6.40 -16.79
CA ILE A 504 -12.36 5.00 -16.88
C ILE A 504 -12.58 4.40 -15.48
N GLN A 505 -11.63 4.59 -14.57
CA GLN A 505 -11.70 4.05 -13.21
C GLN A 505 -12.92 4.59 -12.45
N LEU A 506 -13.10 5.92 -12.45
CA LEU A 506 -14.17 6.59 -11.71
C LEU A 506 -15.56 6.27 -12.28
N LEU A 507 -15.71 6.18 -13.61
CA LEU A 507 -16.97 5.75 -14.25
C LEU A 507 -17.39 4.32 -13.89
N CYS A 508 -16.44 3.48 -13.48
CA CYS A 508 -16.71 2.11 -13.05
C CYS A 508 -16.77 1.95 -11.53
N GLU A 509 -16.67 3.01 -10.75
CA GLU A 509 -16.68 2.91 -9.28
C GLU A 509 -17.98 2.32 -8.75
N ASN A 510 -19.12 2.77 -9.27
CA ASN A 510 -20.44 2.22 -8.94
C ASN A 510 -20.81 0.92 -9.68
N LYS A 511 -19.90 0.37 -10.52
CA LYS A 511 -20.05 -0.87 -11.31
C LYS A 511 -21.18 -0.82 -12.35
N ARG A 512 -21.71 0.36 -12.68
CA ARG A 512 -22.89 0.55 -13.55
C ARG A 512 -22.72 1.68 -14.58
N PRO A 513 -21.65 1.66 -15.42
CA PRO A 513 -21.51 2.64 -16.49
C PRO A 513 -22.68 2.54 -17.47
N SER A 514 -23.07 3.69 -18.07
CA SER A 514 -24.11 3.74 -19.10
C SER A 514 -23.71 3.04 -20.40
N GLY A 515 -24.68 2.76 -21.28
CA GLY A 515 -24.41 2.20 -22.61
C GLY A 515 -23.46 3.09 -23.41
N ALA A 516 -23.67 4.39 -23.44
CA ALA A 516 -22.82 5.34 -24.14
C ALA A 516 -21.36 5.34 -23.62
N VAL A 517 -21.15 5.15 -22.31
CA VAL A 517 -19.81 4.98 -21.74
C VAL A 517 -19.17 3.68 -22.21
N LEU A 518 -19.93 2.59 -22.29
CA LEU A 518 -19.43 1.31 -22.79
C LEU A 518 -19.06 1.37 -24.27
N ASP A 519 -19.80 2.12 -25.09
CA ASP A 519 -19.48 2.36 -26.49
C ASP A 519 -18.16 3.14 -26.62
N GLU A 520 -17.94 4.11 -25.72
CA GLU A 520 -16.68 4.87 -25.70
C GLU A 520 -15.50 4.00 -25.20
N PHE A 521 -15.72 3.11 -24.22
CA PHE A 521 -14.71 2.13 -23.82
C PHE A 521 -14.34 1.18 -24.98
N LEU A 522 -15.34 0.77 -25.78
CA LEU A 522 -15.10 -0.04 -26.97
C LEU A 522 -14.29 0.73 -28.03
N ARG A 523 -14.58 2.02 -28.22
CA ARG A 523 -13.79 2.89 -29.10
C ARG A 523 -12.33 2.97 -28.64
N LEU A 524 -12.10 3.26 -27.34
CA LEU A 524 -10.76 3.33 -26.76
C LEU A 524 -10.02 1.98 -26.89
N ALA A 525 -10.67 0.86 -26.60
CA ALA A 525 -10.06 -0.47 -26.73
C ALA A 525 -9.58 -0.75 -28.17
N LYS A 526 -10.30 -0.25 -29.18
CA LYS A 526 -9.96 -0.43 -30.60
C LYS A 526 -8.85 0.50 -31.08
N SER A 527 -8.83 1.74 -30.64
CA SER A 527 -8.05 2.80 -31.29
C SER A 527 -7.08 3.59 -30.40
N ASP A 528 -7.18 3.48 -29.08
CA ASP A 528 -6.26 4.22 -28.22
C ASP A 528 -4.86 3.62 -28.25
N GLU A 529 -3.85 4.46 -28.47
CA GLU A 529 -2.45 4.04 -28.59
C GLU A 529 -1.79 3.80 -27.22
N SER A 530 -2.36 4.39 -26.15
CA SER A 530 -1.79 4.28 -24.81
C SER A 530 -2.00 2.89 -24.19
N PRO A 531 -0.93 2.18 -23.81
CA PRO A 531 -1.05 0.93 -23.06
C PRO A 531 -1.66 1.14 -21.67
N VAL A 532 -1.56 2.35 -21.09
CA VAL A 532 -2.21 2.69 -19.81
C VAL A 532 -3.72 2.68 -19.93
N ILE A 533 -4.26 3.23 -21.02
CA ILE A 533 -5.71 3.20 -21.25
C ILE A 533 -6.20 1.76 -21.36
N ARG A 534 -5.47 0.90 -22.08
CA ARG A 534 -5.83 -0.51 -22.18
C ARG A 534 -5.73 -1.26 -20.86
N LEU A 535 -4.77 -0.88 -19.99
CA LEU A 535 -4.65 -1.39 -18.64
C LEU A 535 -5.87 -1.04 -17.78
N TYR A 536 -6.26 0.25 -17.79
CA TYR A 536 -7.43 0.72 -17.02
C TYR A 536 -8.74 0.15 -17.55
N LEU A 537 -8.88 -0.06 -18.87
CA LEU A 537 -10.02 -0.77 -19.46
C LEU A 537 -10.08 -2.22 -18.97
N ALA A 538 -8.96 -2.96 -18.97
CA ALA A 538 -8.91 -4.33 -18.49
C ALA A 538 -9.24 -4.43 -16.99
N SER A 539 -8.76 -3.49 -16.20
CA SER A 539 -9.13 -3.33 -14.78
C SER A 539 -10.63 -3.07 -14.61
N ALA A 540 -11.16 -2.09 -15.33
CA ALA A 540 -12.56 -1.69 -15.29
C ALA A 540 -13.50 -2.83 -15.70
N MET A 541 -13.15 -3.64 -16.71
CA MET A 541 -13.95 -4.78 -17.13
C MET A 541 -14.19 -5.77 -15.98
N GLN A 542 -13.25 -5.94 -15.07
CA GLN A 542 -13.44 -6.85 -13.93
C GLN A 542 -14.53 -6.40 -12.96
N ARG A 543 -14.91 -5.12 -12.99
CA ARG A 543 -15.97 -4.55 -12.14
C ARG A 543 -17.37 -4.70 -12.74
N LEU A 544 -17.50 -5.08 -14.01
CA LEU A 544 -18.76 -5.07 -14.75
C LEU A 544 -19.42 -6.46 -14.79
N PRO A 545 -20.75 -6.55 -14.99
CA PRO A 545 -21.42 -7.80 -15.32
C PRO A 545 -20.81 -8.48 -16.56
N LEU A 546 -20.71 -9.81 -16.56
CA LEU A 546 -19.95 -10.57 -17.57
C LEU A 546 -20.39 -10.26 -19.02
N VAL A 547 -21.69 -10.17 -19.26
CA VAL A 547 -22.23 -9.88 -20.61
C VAL A 547 -21.78 -8.52 -21.15
N LYS A 548 -21.54 -7.55 -20.27
CA LYS A 548 -21.09 -6.21 -20.64
C LYS A 548 -19.59 -6.14 -21.02
N ARG A 549 -18.81 -7.14 -20.61
CA ARG A 549 -17.35 -7.19 -20.84
C ARG A 549 -17.00 -7.59 -22.28
N VAL A 550 -17.79 -8.49 -22.90
CA VAL A 550 -17.44 -9.19 -24.13
C VAL A 550 -17.02 -8.27 -25.27
N PRO A 551 -17.72 -7.16 -25.61
CA PRO A 551 -17.32 -6.31 -26.73
C PRO A 551 -15.96 -5.65 -26.52
N VAL A 552 -15.69 -5.11 -25.33
CA VAL A 552 -14.43 -4.44 -25.00
C VAL A 552 -13.30 -5.46 -24.92
N LEU A 553 -13.50 -6.61 -24.29
CA LEU A 553 -12.50 -7.69 -24.23
C LEU A 553 -12.15 -8.23 -25.62
N THR A 554 -13.13 -8.37 -26.51
CA THR A 554 -12.89 -8.77 -27.92
C THR A 554 -11.92 -7.81 -28.60
N ALA A 555 -12.08 -6.50 -28.38
CA ALA A 555 -11.21 -5.48 -28.95
C ALA A 555 -9.79 -5.49 -28.30
N LEU A 556 -9.71 -5.59 -26.98
CA LEU A 556 -8.42 -5.67 -26.26
C LEU A 556 -7.62 -6.92 -26.66
N LEU A 557 -8.27 -8.08 -26.74
CA LEU A 557 -7.61 -9.34 -27.11
C LEU A 557 -7.12 -9.35 -28.57
N ALA A 558 -7.62 -8.46 -29.41
CA ALA A 558 -7.15 -8.30 -30.77
C ALA A 558 -5.87 -7.44 -30.93
N ARG A 559 -5.38 -6.83 -29.83
CA ARG A 559 -4.19 -5.97 -29.80
C ARG A 559 -2.91 -6.82 -29.69
N ALA A 560 -2.37 -7.25 -30.81
CA ALA A 560 -1.20 -8.14 -30.86
C ALA A 560 0.07 -7.52 -30.25
N GLU A 561 0.20 -6.20 -30.31
CA GLU A 561 1.31 -5.42 -29.79
C GLU A 561 1.44 -5.50 -28.26
N ASP A 562 0.37 -5.85 -27.55
CA ASP A 562 0.35 -5.98 -26.10
C ASP A 562 0.92 -7.33 -25.61
N ALA A 563 1.27 -8.24 -26.51
CA ALA A 563 1.69 -9.59 -26.15
C ALA A 563 2.94 -9.65 -25.27
N THR A 564 3.80 -8.65 -25.34
CA THR A 564 5.06 -8.54 -24.57
C THR A 564 5.01 -7.55 -23.41
N ASP A 565 3.89 -6.85 -23.21
CA ASP A 565 3.71 -5.98 -22.06
C ASP A 565 3.65 -6.80 -20.75
N ALA A 566 4.27 -6.30 -19.68
CA ALA A 566 4.38 -7.03 -18.43
C ALA A 566 3.03 -7.28 -17.73
N ASN A 567 2.05 -6.41 -17.93
CA ASN A 567 0.76 -6.44 -17.24
C ASN A 567 -0.41 -6.83 -18.14
N LEU A 568 -0.45 -6.30 -19.38
CA LEU A 568 -1.65 -6.36 -20.22
C LEU A 568 -2.14 -7.78 -20.51
N PRO A 569 -1.30 -8.76 -20.91
CA PRO A 569 -1.77 -10.11 -21.17
C PRO A 569 -2.45 -10.74 -19.96
N LEU A 570 -1.90 -10.51 -18.74
CA LEU A 570 -2.43 -11.06 -17.51
C LEU A 570 -3.71 -10.34 -17.07
N MET A 571 -3.76 -9.00 -17.18
CA MET A 571 -4.96 -8.23 -16.86
C MET A 571 -6.11 -8.54 -17.82
N TYR A 572 -5.81 -8.77 -19.12
CA TYR A 572 -6.81 -9.25 -20.09
C TYR A 572 -7.32 -10.63 -19.70
N TRP A 573 -6.42 -11.52 -19.27
CA TRP A 573 -6.82 -12.84 -18.77
C TRP A 573 -7.73 -12.76 -17.55
N TYR A 574 -7.37 -11.97 -16.54
CA TYR A 574 -8.16 -11.85 -15.32
C TYR A 574 -9.58 -11.30 -15.56
N ALA A 575 -9.72 -10.39 -16.54
CA ALA A 575 -11.04 -9.89 -16.94
C ALA A 575 -11.82 -10.90 -17.80
N THR A 576 -11.13 -11.74 -18.58
CA THR A 576 -11.69 -12.71 -19.53
C THR A 576 -12.10 -14.03 -18.84
N GLU A 577 -11.34 -14.50 -17.86
CA GLU A 577 -11.52 -15.81 -17.24
C GLU A 577 -12.97 -16.06 -16.76
N PRO A 578 -13.60 -15.14 -15.98
CA PRO A 578 -14.96 -15.37 -15.52
C PRO A 578 -16.00 -15.45 -16.66
N VAL A 579 -15.74 -14.78 -17.80
CA VAL A 579 -16.61 -14.88 -18.99
C VAL A 579 -16.47 -16.25 -19.64
N VAL A 580 -15.23 -16.73 -19.80
CA VAL A 580 -14.91 -18.06 -20.37
C VAL A 580 -15.51 -19.17 -19.50
N ALA A 581 -15.52 -19.01 -18.18
CA ALA A 581 -16.10 -19.96 -17.25
C ALA A 581 -17.63 -20.05 -17.35
N ALA A 582 -18.29 -18.92 -17.59
CA ALA A 582 -19.75 -18.83 -17.52
C ALA A 582 -20.46 -18.99 -18.88
N ASP A 583 -19.81 -18.72 -20.01
CA ASP A 583 -20.42 -18.67 -21.33
C ASP A 583 -19.51 -19.23 -22.42
N ASN A 584 -19.81 -20.46 -22.87
CA ASN A 584 -19.04 -21.13 -23.92
C ASN A 584 -19.09 -20.39 -25.28
N LYS A 585 -20.21 -19.73 -25.61
CA LYS A 585 -20.33 -18.99 -26.89
C LYS A 585 -19.42 -17.76 -26.85
N ALA A 586 -19.45 -17.00 -25.75
CA ALA A 586 -18.54 -15.89 -25.54
C ALA A 586 -17.08 -16.36 -25.49
N ALA A 587 -16.78 -17.51 -24.87
CA ALA A 587 -15.43 -18.09 -24.83
C ALA A 587 -14.87 -18.36 -26.23
N VAL A 588 -15.67 -18.96 -27.14
CA VAL A 588 -15.29 -19.21 -28.54
C VAL A 588 -15.06 -17.88 -29.28
N GLN A 589 -15.94 -16.90 -29.09
CA GLN A 589 -15.78 -15.56 -29.67
C GLN A 589 -14.47 -14.89 -29.24
N LEU A 590 -14.18 -14.88 -27.92
CA LEU A 590 -12.97 -14.28 -27.37
C LEU A 590 -11.71 -15.02 -27.80
N LEU A 591 -11.75 -16.36 -27.90
CA LEU A 591 -10.64 -17.16 -28.40
C LEU A 591 -10.35 -16.85 -29.88
N ALA A 592 -11.38 -16.71 -30.71
CA ALA A 592 -11.24 -16.38 -32.14
C ALA A 592 -10.63 -15.00 -32.35
N ALA A 593 -11.00 -14.01 -31.53
CA ALA A 593 -10.47 -12.64 -31.59
C ALA A 593 -9.05 -12.50 -30.99
N CYS A 594 -8.66 -13.39 -30.09
CA CYS A 594 -7.43 -13.23 -29.32
C CYS A 594 -6.18 -13.44 -30.18
N LYS A 595 -5.34 -12.40 -30.26
CA LYS A 595 -4.03 -12.44 -30.94
C LYS A 595 -2.85 -12.61 -29.98
N LEU A 596 -3.07 -12.65 -28.65
CA LEU A 596 -2.05 -12.83 -27.63
C LEU A 596 -1.82 -14.33 -27.37
N PRO A 597 -0.66 -14.91 -27.71
CA PRO A 597 -0.44 -16.36 -27.59
C PRO A 597 -0.68 -16.90 -26.17
N LYS A 598 -0.17 -16.21 -25.17
CA LYS A 598 -0.34 -16.57 -23.75
C LYS A 598 -1.83 -16.64 -23.35
N VAL A 599 -2.60 -15.61 -23.70
CA VAL A 599 -4.03 -15.55 -23.33
C VAL A 599 -4.85 -16.58 -24.10
N ARG A 600 -4.53 -16.85 -25.37
CA ARG A 600 -5.15 -17.96 -26.14
C ARG A 600 -4.97 -19.30 -25.42
N GLN A 601 -3.74 -19.57 -24.95
CA GLN A 601 -3.45 -20.77 -24.20
C GLN A 601 -4.30 -20.86 -22.91
N PHE A 602 -4.44 -19.76 -22.19
CA PHE A 602 -5.24 -19.71 -20.96
C PHE A 602 -6.73 -19.93 -21.24
N ILE A 603 -7.30 -19.28 -22.28
CA ILE A 603 -8.69 -19.48 -22.67
C ILE A 603 -8.92 -20.97 -23.01
N THR A 604 -8.06 -21.57 -23.85
CA THR A 604 -8.17 -22.98 -24.25
C THR A 604 -8.10 -23.91 -23.04
N ARG A 605 -7.15 -23.67 -22.13
CA ARG A 605 -7.01 -24.44 -20.89
C ARG A 605 -8.25 -24.33 -20.01
N ARG A 606 -8.84 -23.13 -19.89
CA ARG A 606 -10.03 -22.92 -19.05
C ARG A 606 -11.27 -23.60 -19.64
N MET A 607 -11.46 -23.52 -20.97
CA MET A 607 -12.53 -24.21 -21.67
C MET A 607 -12.46 -25.74 -21.50
N ALA A 608 -11.24 -26.29 -21.49
CA ALA A 608 -11.02 -27.75 -21.28
C ALA A 608 -11.20 -28.17 -19.81
N THR A 609 -11.23 -27.23 -18.85
CA THR A 609 -11.36 -27.53 -17.41
C THR A 609 -12.84 -27.71 -17.07
N LYS A 610 -13.28 -28.95 -16.85
CA LYS A 610 -14.60 -29.23 -16.26
C LYS A 610 -14.57 -28.81 -14.78
N GLU A 611 -15.52 -27.98 -14.35
CA GLU A 611 -15.77 -27.78 -12.92
C GLU A 611 -16.32 -29.07 -12.35
N ARG A 612 -15.57 -29.67 -11.40
CA ARG A 612 -16.06 -30.80 -10.57
C ARG A 612 -16.83 -30.24 -9.38
#